data_784747e091bbeecba6e11da3b2dc7c2b
#
_entry.id   784747e091bbeecba6e11da3b2dc7c2b
#
_cell.length_a   1.000
_cell.length_b   1.000
_cell.length_c   1.000
_cell.angle_alpha   90.00
_cell.angle_beta   90.00
_cell.angle_gamma   90.00
#
_symmetry.space_group_name_H-M   'P 1'
#
loop_
_entity.id
_entity.type
_entity.pdbx_description
1 polymer ?
#
loop_
_entity_poly.entity_id
_entity_poly.type
_entity_poly.pdbx_seq_one_letter_code
_entity_poly.pdbx_strand_id
1 'polypeptide(L)'
;SEPEISHFLTNFKRHTKFSTEAIETPFDGDPDFDTSVECRIPDNKGDLIRSMMLKFTLPRPTGTKTSSNHDIRYIKSIGSHIIEYADLLIGGQTIERITGDYIYMYNQLNHTDDDTQQTLYFLTGHNGYIPVNYDWDYSVMLPFYFFRHPSLAIPVCALTKQVVEIRIKFKKLSDVTLQFYDSALPKESDPPSDIASSIKKVSLVTDFFFVSEDEKNFLVSRPIEYVITQCQMSQFTTDVSQTKKAVMLNFKHPVKEMFFVAYPDLNLTGYALMKNVTLKFNNQEIINTDFNSSYT
;
A
#
# COMPACT_ATOMS: atom_id res chain seq x y z
N SER A 1 3.45 22.59 44.78
CA SER A 1 3.75 21.72 43.66
C SER A 1 3.71 22.55 42.40
N GLU A 2 4.81 22.55 41.65
CA GLU A 2 4.83 23.18 40.34
C GLU A 2 3.93 22.40 39.39
N PRO A 3 3.06 23.04 38.60
CA PRO A 3 2.21 22.34 37.62
C PRO A 3 3.07 21.75 36.55
N GLU A 4 2.95 20.44 36.35
CA GLU A 4 3.68 19.72 35.28
C GLU A 4 3.11 19.97 33.86
N ILE A 5 1.86 20.45 33.81
CA ILE A 5 1.15 20.71 32.54
C ILE A 5 0.48 22.07 32.58
N SER A 6 0.66 22.87 31.56
CA SER A 6 -0.05 24.14 31.34
C SER A 6 -0.69 24.17 29.96
N HIS A 7 -1.97 24.59 29.87
CA HIS A 7 -2.66 24.78 28.60
C HIS A 7 -2.13 25.98 27.80
N PHE A 8 -1.37 26.88 28.42
CA PHE A 8 -0.89 28.11 27.80
C PHE A 8 0.61 28.14 27.50
N LEU A 9 1.34 27.09 27.90
CA LEU A 9 2.77 26.97 27.65
C LEU A 9 3.06 25.69 26.91
N THR A 10 3.67 25.82 25.71
CA THR A 10 4.20 24.68 24.97
C THR A 10 5.58 24.34 25.52
N ASN A 11 5.71 23.19 26.16
CA ASN A 11 7.01 22.69 26.61
C ASN A 11 7.73 22.07 25.42
N PHE A 12 8.79 22.74 24.95
CA PHE A 12 9.70 22.20 23.97
C PHE A 12 10.71 21.27 24.65
N LYS A 13 10.63 19.96 24.37
CA LYS A 13 11.69 19.05 24.77
C LYS A 13 12.82 19.12 23.75
N ARG A 14 14.06 19.29 24.22
CA ARG A 14 15.24 19.20 23.36
C ARG A 14 15.42 17.74 22.94
N HIS A 15 15.40 17.48 21.64
CA HIS A 15 15.72 16.16 21.09
C HIS A 15 17.21 16.01 20.82
N THR A 16 17.67 14.78 20.72
CA THR A 16 19.02 14.42 20.27
C THR A 16 19.25 14.82 18.81
N LYS A 17 20.50 14.97 18.40
CA LYS A 17 20.84 15.24 17.01
C LYS A 17 20.63 13.98 16.18
N PHE A 18 19.98 14.13 15.06
CA PHE A 18 19.79 13.05 14.09
C PHE A 18 19.94 13.59 12.66
N SER A 19 20.19 12.72 11.71
CA SER A 19 20.13 12.99 10.28
C SER A 19 19.31 11.94 9.55
N THR A 20 18.92 12.22 8.32
CA THR A 20 18.13 11.31 7.49
C THR A 20 18.83 11.12 6.15
N GLU A 21 18.76 9.89 5.63
CA GLU A 21 19.23 9.57 4.28
C GLU A 21 18.31 8.55 3.62
N ALA A 22 18.00 8.77 2.34
CA ALA A 22 17.26 7.85 1.51
C ALA A 22 18.21 6.98 0.70
N ILE A 23 18.12 5.67 0.86
CA ILE A 23 18.99 4.71 0.18
C ILE A 23 18.16 3.84 -0.73
N GLU A 24 18.57 3.78 -2.00
CA GLU A 24 17.92 2.93 -3.01
C GLU A 24 18.62 1.58 -3.11
N THR A 25 17.85 0.50 -2.99
CA THR A 25 18.34 -0.88 -3.04
C THR A 25 17.56 -1.64 -4.12
N PRO A 26 18.24 -2.35 -5.04
CA PRO A 26 17.56 -3.17 -6.04
C PRO A 26 16.91 -4.40 -5.39
N PHE A 27 15.91 -4.94 -6.06
CA PHE A 27 15.34 -6.25 -5.70
C PHE A 27 16.17 -7.38 -6.29
N ASP A 28 16.20 -8.51 -5.59
CA ASP A 28 16.79 -9.75 -6.06
C ASP A 28 15.81 -10.45 -7.03
N GLY A 29 16.34 -11.01 -8.12
CA GLY A 29 15.58 -11.69 -9.16
C GLY A 29 15.15 -10.78 -10.31
N ASP A 30 14.28 -11.31 -11.19
CA ASP A 30 13.73 -10.59 -12.34
C ASP A 30 12.29 -10.15 -12.03
N PRO A 31 12.08 -8.89 -11.64
CA PRO A 31 10.75 -8.38 -11.35
C PRO A 31 9.93 -8.26 -12.63
N ASP A 32 8.76 -8.92 -12.66
CA ASP A 32 7.78 -8.78 -13.72
C ASP A 32 6.37 -9.08 -13.19
N PHE A 33 5.37 -8.94 -14.06
CA PHE A 33 3.99 -9.31 -13.73
C PHE A 33 3.90 -10.78 -13.33
N ASP A 34 3.03 -11.09 -12.37
CA ASP A 34 2.83 -12.41 -11.76
C ASP A 34 4.09 -13.02 -11.09
N THR A 35 5.11 -12.22 -10.82
CA THR A 35 6.32 -12.67 -10.11
C THR A 35 6.35 -12.16 -8.68
N SER A 36 7.15 -12.82 -7.84
CA SER A 36 7.48 -12.37 -6.47
C SER A 36 8.96 -12.06 -6.40
N VAL A 37 9.29 -10.90 -5.87
CA VAL A 37 10.68 -10.44 -5.70
C VAL A 37 10.95 -10.05 -4.25
N GLU A 38 12.20 -10.16 -3.84
CA GLU A 38 12.64 -9.87 -2.47
C GLU A 38 13.73 -8.81 -2.48
N CYS A 39 13.73 -7.97 -1.48
CA CYS A 39 14.78 -6.99 -1.24
C CYS A 39 15.24 -7.09 0.20
N ARG A 40 16.52 -7.37 0.39
CA ARG A 40 17.16 -7.37 1.69
C ARG A 40 17.68 -5.99 2.01
N ILE A 41 17.26 -5.45 3.15
CA ILE A 41 17.69 -4.14 3.60
C ILE A 41 19.11 -4.27 4.21
N PRO A 42 20.08 -3.48 3.74
CA PRO A 42 21.42 -3.48 4.31
C PRO A 42 21.41 -2.97 5.76
N ASP A 43 21.99 -3.72 6.69
CA ASP A 43 22.03 -3.44 8.13
C ASP A 43 23.01 -2.33 8.52
N ASN A 44 23.95 -2.01 7.63
CA ASN A 44 25.04 -1.02 7.86
C ASN A 44 24.78 0.35 7.22
N LYS A 45 23.57 0.62 6.76
CA LYS A 45 23.24 1.84 6.02
C LYS A 45 22.49 2.90 6.82
N GLY A 46 22.09 2.60 8.06
CA GLY A 46 21.43 3.52 8.97
C GLY A 46 21.13 2.86 10.31
N ASP A 47 20.62 3.63 11.26
CA ASP A 47 20.34 3.14 12.61
C ASP A 47 18.86 2.72 12.79
N LEU A 48 17.93 3.50 12.20
CA LEU A 48 16.51 3.16 12.23
C LEU A 48 15.90 3.34 10.84
N ILE A 49 14.93 2.49 10.49
CA ILE A 49 14.12 2.63 9.27
C ILE A 49 12.85 3.40 9.58
N ARG A 50 12.63 4.49 8.87
CA ARG A 50 11.46 5.37 9.00
C ARG A 50 10.34 5.04 8.01
N SER A 51 10.71 4.88 6.74
CA SER A 51 9.75 4.67 5.66
C SER A 51 10.37 3.87 4.53
N MET A 52 9.52 3.30 3.68
CA MET A 52 9.93 2.59 2.49
C MET A 52 9.03 2.97 1.31
N MET A 53 9.62 3.10 0.15
CA MET A 53 8.95 3.44 -1.09
C MET A 53 9.40 2.50 -2.21
N LEU A 54 8.44 1.86 -2.86
CA LEU A 54 8.67 1.06 -4.05
C LEU A 54 8.75 1.98 -5.27
N LYS A 55 9.81 1.84 -6.06
CA LYS A 55 9.95 2.52 -7.35
C LYS A 55 9.99 1.50 -8.49
N PHE A 56 9.31 1.79 -9.57
CA PHE A 56 9.34 0.98 -10.79
C PHE A 56 8.91 1.80 -11.99
N THR A 57 9.24 1.30 -13.18
CA THR A 57 8.87 1.93 -14.45
C THR A 57 7.96 0.98 -15.23
N LEU A 58 6.85 1.50 -15.76
CA LEU A 58 5.97 0.77 -16.66
C LEU A 58 5.99 1.39 -18.05
N PRO A 59 6.27 0.62 -19.11
CA PRO A 59 6.07 1.02 -20.49
C PRO A 59 4.57 0.98 -20.82
N ARG A 60 4.19 1.59 -21.93
CA ARG A 60 2.83 1.43 -22.47
C ARG A 60 2.52 -0.04 -22.74
N PRO A 61 1.38 -0.56 -22.28
CA PRO A 61 0.96 -1.91 -22.64
C PRO A 61 0.62 -1.98 -24.15
N THR A 62 0.97 -3.11 -24.77
CA THR A 62 0.73 -3.38 -26.17
C THR A 62 -0.13 -4.64 -26.35
N GLY A 63 -0.80 -4.77 -27.48
CA GLY A 63 -1.64 -5.93 -27.80
C GLY A 63 -2.51 -5.63 -29.03
N THR A 64 -3.18 -6.64 -29.54
CA THR A 64 -4.08 -6.50 -30.68
C THR A 64 -5.38 -5.81 -30.24
N LYS A 65 -5.59 -4.61 -30.75
CA LYS A 65 -6.83 -3.86 -30.48
C LYS A 65 -7.99 -4.46 -31.27
N THR A 66 -9.15 -4.58 -30.64
CA THR A 66 -10.37 -5.09 -31.29
C THR A 66 -10.86 -4.14 -32.40
N SER A 67 -10.51 -2.87 -32.33
CA SER A 67 -10.82 -1.84 -33.34
C SER A 67 -9.75 -0.75 -33.30
N SER A 68 -9.60 0.00 -34.42
CA SER A 68 -8.69 1.17 -34.46
C SER A 68 -8.97 2.23 -33.44
N ASN A 69 -10.22 2.31 -32.97
CA ASN A 69 -10.66 3.30 -31.97
C ASN A 69 -10.48 2.81 -30.52
N HIS A 70 -9.86 1.64 -30.32
CA HIS A 70 -9.58 1.12 -28.97
C HIS A 70 -8.18 1.48 -28.56
N ASP A 71 -8.02 1.74 -27.26
CA ASP A 71 -6.72 1.95 -26.63
C ASP A 71 -6.54 0.99 -25.47
N ILE A 72 -5.31 0.50 -25.26
CA ILE A 72 -4.96 -0.40 -24.18
C ILE A 72 -4.25 0.42 -23.12
N ARG A 73 -4.76 0.41 -21.88
CA ARG A 73 -4.22 1.19 -20.76
C ARG A 73 -4.18 0.38 -19.48
N TYR A 74 -3.33 0.79 -18.58
CA TYR A 74 -3.41 0.33 -17.18
C TYR A 74 -4.67 0.87 -16.51
N ILE A 75 -5.15 0.13 -15.50
CA ILE A 75 -6.27 0.57 -14.64
C ILE A 75 -5.91 1.85 -13.87
N LYS A 76 -6.92 2.51 -13.33
CA LYS A 76 -6.72 3.65 -12.40
C LYS A 76 -5.90 3.21 -11.19
N SER A 77 -5.12 4.12 -10.64
CA SER A 77 -4.28 3.87 -9.45
C SER A 77 -3.35 2.68 -9.62
N ILE A 78 -2.83 2.49 -10.84
CA ILE A 78 -1.99 1.35 -11.19
C ILE A 78 -0.80 1.18 -10.24
N GLY A 79 -0.20 2.27 -9.76
CA GLY A 79 0.92 2.20 -8.82
C GLY A 79 0.59 1.41 -7.56
N SER A 80 -0.61 1.58 -7.02
CA SER A 80 -1.07 0.79 -5.87
C SER A 80 -1.57 -0.59 -6.30
N HIS A 81 -2.44 -0.65 -7.31
CA HIS A 81 -3.13 -1.90 -7.67
C HIS A 81 -2.26 -2.94 -8.37
N ILE A 82 -1.09 -2.59 -8.90
CA ILE A 82 -0.13 -3.56 -9.44
C ILE A 82 0.42 -4.50 -8.36
N ILE A 83 0.42 -4.04 -7.10
CA ILE A 83 0.88 -4.83 -5.96
C ILE A 83 -0.24 -5.77 -5.53
N GLU A 84 -0.01 -7.08 -5.62
CA GLU A 84 -0.92 -8.07 -5.04
C GLU A 84 -0.80 -8.04 -3.52
N TYR A 85 0.43 -8.17 -3.02
CA TYR A 85 0.78 -7.93 -1.62
C TYR A 85 2.25 -7.51 -1.47
N ALA A 86 2.53 -6.84 -0.37
CA ALA A 86 3.88 -6.56 0.12
C ALA A 86 4.01 -7.05 1.56
N ASP A 87 5.02 -7.87 1.81
CA ASP A 87 5.35 -8.43 3.12
C ASP A 87 6.57 -7.72 3.69
N LEU A 88 6.46 -7.31 4.94
CA LEU A 88 7.59 -6.96 5.78
C LEU A 88 8.01 -8.20 6.55
N LEU A 89 9.27 -8.63 6.38
CA LEU A 89 9.87 -9.75 7.11
C LEU A 89 10.99 -9.24 8.01
N ILE A 90 11.06 -9.80 9.22
CA ILE A 90 12.18 -9.58 10.15
C ILE A 90 12.65 -10.95 10.65
N GLY A 91 13.90 -11.29 10.37
CA GLY A 91 14.44 -12.60 10.71
C GLY A 91 13.71 -13.77 10.03
N GLY A 92 13.21 -13.57 8.82
CA GLY A 92 12.44 -14.55 8.04
C GLY A 92 10.98 -14.72 8.46
N GLN A 93 10.50 -13.99 9.47
CA GLN A 93 9.10 -14.01 9.90
C GLN A 93 8.34 -12.84 9.27
N THR A 94 7.20 -13.11 8.68
CA THR A 94 6.31 -12.05 8.19
C THR A 94 5.68 -11.32 9.37
N ILE A 95 6.04 -10.06 9.53
CA ILE A 95 5.53 -9.18 10.58
C ILE A 95 4.23 -8.52 10.15
N GLU A 96 4.17 -8.01 8.93
CA GLU A 96 2.98 -7.37 8.38
C GLU A 96 2.86 -7.65 6.87
N ARG A 97 1.64 -7.89 6.41
CA ARG A 97 1.28 -7.97 5.00
C ARG A 97 0.31 -6.85 4.68
N ILE A 98 0.61 -6.08 3.64
CA ILE A 98 -0.28 -5.07 3.07
C ILE A 98 -0.59 -5.42 1.62
N THR A 99 -1.75 -5.02 1.13
CA THR A 99 -2.17 -5.23 -0.27
C THR A 99 -2.22 -3.92 -1.04
N GLY A 100 -2.22 -3.98 -2.35
CA GLY A 100 -2.40 -2.80 -3.19
C GLY A 100 -3.69 -2.04 -2.89
N ASP A 101 -4.76 -2.78 -2.58
CA ASP A 101 -6.04 -2.18 -2.17
C ASP A 101 -5.93 -1.42 -0.84
N TYR A 102 -5.20 -2.00 0.13
CA TYR A 102 -4.93 -1.30 1.38
C TYR A 102 -4.12 -0.02 1.16
N ILE A 103 -3.09 -0.06 0.31
CA ILE A 103 -2.30 1.12 -0.05
C ILE A 103 -3.19 2.20 -0.68
N TYR A 104 -4.07 1.81 -1.61
CA TYR A 104 -5.02 2.73 -2.23
C TYR A 104 -5.95 3.37 -1.20
N MET A 105 -6.60 2.56 -0.34
CA MET A 105 -7.51 3.05 0.70
C MET A 105 -6.79 3.95 1.71
N TYR A 106 -5.58 3.58 2.10
CA TYR A 106 -4.75 4.40 3.00
C TYR A 106 -4.49 5.79 2.40
N ASN A 107 -4.10 5.86 1.13
CA ASN A 107 -3.89 7.13 0.43
C ASN A 107 -5.19 7.94 0.32
N GLN A 108 -6.31 7.28 0.02
CA GLN A 108 -7.61 7.94 -0.11
C GLN A 108 -8.10 8.56 1.20
N LEU A 109 -7.83 7.92 2.33
CA LEU A 109 -8.33 8.35 3.64
C LEU A 109 -7.41 9.32 4.36
N ASN A 110 -6.10 9.22 4.14
CA ASN A 110 -5.11 10.02 4.88
C ASN A 110 -4.64 11.26 4.11
N HIS A 111 -4.91 11.34 2.81
CA HIS A 111 -4.48 12.44 1.95
C HIS A 111 -5.70 13.02 1.22
N THR A 112 -6.40 13.94 1.87
CA THR A 112 -7.66 14.51 1.38
C THR A 112 -7.50 15.90 0.76
N ASP A 113 -6.34 16.52 0.90
CA ASP A 113 -6.03 17.81 0.32
C ASP A 113 -5.69 17.70 -1.18
N ASP A 114 -6.13 18.68 -1.96
CA ASP A 114 -6.01 18.67 -3.43
C ASP A 114 -4.55 18.58 -3.90
N ASP A 115 -3.63 19.27 -3.24
CA ASP A 115 -2.21 19.27 -3.61
C ASP A 115 -1.57 17.90 -3.43
N THR A 116 -1.88 17.21 -2.32
CA THR A 116 -1.39 15.84 -2.07
C THR A 116 -2.05 14.85 -3.03
N GLN A 117 -3.35 15.00 -3.33
CA GLN A 117 -4.04 14.14 -4.31
C GLN A 117 -3.42 14.29 -5.71
N GLN A 118 -3.08 15.50 -6.12
CA GLN A 118 -2.40 15.75 -7.40
C GLN A 118 -1.00 15.13 -7.41
N THR A 119 -0.25 15.24 -6.33
CA THR A 119 1.06 14.58 -6.19
C THR A 119 0.93 13.07 -6.28
N LEU A 120 -0.02 12.47 -5.58
CA LEU A 120 -0.32 11.04 -5.65
C LEU A 120 -0.74 10.60 -7.06
N TYR A 121 -1.48 11.42 -7.80
CA TYR A 121 -1.80 11.14 -9.20
C TYR A 121 -0.53 10.96 -10.03
N PHE A 122 0.44 11.85 -9.93
CA PHE A 122 1.68 11.74 -10.69
C PHE A 122 2.57 10.60 -10.21
N LEU A 123 2.61 10.31 -8.91
CA LEU A 123 3.47 9.27 -8.34
C LEU A 123 2.90 7.87 -8.51
N THR A 124 1.59 7.69 -8.41
CA THR A 124 0.95 6.37 -8.35
C THR A 124 -0.20 6.18 -9.35
N GLY A 125 -0.57 7.21 -10.09
CA GLY A 125 -1.78 7.22 -10.91
C GLY A 125 -3.06 7.28 -10.07
N HIS A 126 -3.00 7.76 -8.84
CA HIS A 126 -4.12 7.75 -7.89
C HIS A 126 -5.37 8.40 -8.48
N ASN A 127 -6.50 7.70 -8.41
CA ASN A 127 -7.80 8.12 -8.96
C ASN A 127 -7.82 8.44 -10.47
N GLY A 128 -6.76 8.10 -11.21
CA GLY A 128 -6.68 8.43 -12.62
C GLY A 128 -5.93 7.43 -13.48
N TYR A 129 -5.93 7.68 -14.76
CA TYR A 129 -5.15 6.96 -15.75
C TYR A 129 -3.97 7.83 -16.15
N ILE A 130 -2.76 7.30 -16.01
CA ILE A 130 -1.57 7.98 -16.55
C ILE A 130 -1.59 7.84 -18.08
N PRO A 131 -1.58 8.92 -18.85
CA PRO A 131 -1.52 8.88 -20.31
C PRO A 131 -0.15 8.37 -20.76
N VAL A 132 -0.08 7.11 -21.23
CA VAL A 132 1.18 6.44 -21.51
C VAL A 132 1.48 6.48 -23.02
N ASN A 133 2.19 7.50 -23.44
CA ASN A 133 2.88 7.48 -24.75
C ASN A 133 4.38 7.13 -24.64
N TYR A 134 4.88 7.03 -23.41
CA TYR A 134 6.27 6.75 -23.02
C TYR A 134 6.30 5.97 -21.71
N ASP A 135 7.46 5.46 -21.35
CA ASP A 135 7.67 4.78 -20.06
C ASP A 135 7.40 5.79 -18.91
N TRP A 136 6.66 5.35 -17.89
CA TRP A 136 6.32 6.18 -16.75
C TRP A 136 6.89 5.59 -15.46
N ASP A 137 7.54 6.45 -14.66
CA ASP A 137 8.12 6.07 -13.38
C ASP A 137 7.11 6.25 -12.26
N TYR A 138 6.87 5.15 -11.53
CA TYR A 138 5.98 5.12 -10.37
C TYR A 138 6.77 5.07 -9.08
N SER A 139 6.22 5.73 -8.05
CA SER A 139 6.77 5.76 -6.69
C SER A 139 5.65 5.56 -5.69
N VAL A 140 5.67 4.42 -4.99
CA VAL A 140 4.57 3.99 -4.12
C VAL A 140 5.07 3.84 -2.70
N MET A 141 4.57 4.69 -1.78
CA MET A 141 4.86 4.54 -0.35
C MET A 141 4.21 3.26 0.17
N LEU A 142 4.96 2.52 0.97
CA LEU A 142 4.50 1.30 1.62
C LEU A 142 4.10 1.60 3.06
N PRO A 143 2.78 1.72 3.37
CA PRO A 143 2.30 2.17 4.68
C PRO A 143 2.34 1.04 5.73
N PHE A 144 3.50 0.43 5.96
CA PHE A 144 3.73 -0.48 7.07
C PHE A 144 3.62 0.24 8.41
N TYR A 145 3.54 -0.48 9.52
CA TYR A 145 3.30 0.07 10.86
C TYR A 145 4.27 1.20 11.24
N PHE A 146 5.53 1.11 10.86
CA PHE A 146 6.56 2.11 11.17
C PHE A 146 6.43 3.40 10.32
N PHE A 147 5.81 3.33 9.15
CA PHE A 147 5.47 4.51 8.35
C PHE A 147 4.33 5.30 8.99
N ARG A 148 3.34 4.61 9.54
CA ARG A 148 2.15 5.22 10.13
C ARG A 148 2.44 5.99 11.43
N HIS A 149 3.52 5.63 12.12
CA HIS A 149 3.92 6.30 13.36
C HIS A 149 5.45 6.38 13.50
N PRO A 150 6.06 7.58 13.49
CA PRO A 150 7.53 7.73 13.51
C PRO A 150 8.23 7.09 14.71
N SER A 151 7.55 7.02 15.90
CA SER A 151 8.13 6.39 17.09
C SER A 151 8.25 4.86 16.98
N LEU A 152 7.67 4.26 15.95
CA LEU A 152 7.74 2.83 15.67
C LEU A 152 8.77 2.50 14.59
N ALA A 153 9.70 3.42 14.28
CA ALA A 153 10.81 3.18 13.37
C ALA A 153 11.58 1.91 13.76
N ILE A 154 11.93 1.09 12.78
CA ILE A 154 12.61 -0.20 13.03
C ILE A 154 14.06 0.06 13.43
N PRO A 155 14.51 -0.31 14.64
CA PRO A 155 15.88 -0.08 15.10
C PRO A 155 16.83 -1.14 14.53
N VAL A 156 17.26 -0.99 13.27
CA VAL A 156 18.17 -1.95 12.61
C VAL A 156 19.51 -2.07 13.33
N CYS A 157 19.96 -1.01 14.00
CA CYS A 157 21.17 -1.05 14.83
C CYS A 157 21.08 -2.05 15.99
N ALA A 158 19.86 -2.39 16.46
CA ALA A 158 19.63 -3.39 17.51
C ALA A 158 19.35 -4.79 16.95
N LEU A 159 19.12 -4.95 15.64
CA LEU A 159 18.83 -6.23 14.98
C LEU A 159 20.11 -6.95 14.54
N THR A 160 20.99 -7.28 15.46
CA THR A 160 22.35 -7.81 15.15
C THR A 160 22.34 -9.19 14.46
N LYS A 161 21.24 -9.95 14.53
CA LYS A 161 21.13 -11.32 13.97
C LYS A 161 19.90 -11.50 13.09
N GLN A 162 19.13 -10.47 12.89
CA GLN A 162 17.89 -10.52 12.13
C GLN A 162 17.98 -9.54 10.97
N VAL A 163 17.62 -9.99 9.79
CA VAL A 163 17.59 -9.15 8.59
C VAL A 163 16.19 -8.66 8.36
N VAL A 164 16.06 -7.39 7.97
CA VAL A 164 14.82 -6.82 7.49
C VAL A 164 14.74 -7.04 5.99
N GLU A 165 13.65 -7.64 5.54
CA GLU A 165 13.41 -7.96 4.13
C GLU A 165 12.02 -7.50 3.71
N ILE A 166 11.89 -7.09 2.44
CA ILE A 166 10.62 -6.79 1.81
C ILE A 166 10.41 -7.77 0.67
N ARG A 167 9.27 -8.44 0.68
CA ARG A 167 8.82 -9.29 -0.43
C ARG A 167 7.63 -8.65 -1.09
N ILE A 168 7.65 -8.50 -2.42
CA ILE A 168 6.55 -7.95 -3.21
C ILE A 168 6.11 -8.98 -4.23
N LYS A 169 4.82 -9.26 -4.28
CA LYS A 169 4.16 -10.01 -5.34
C LYS A 169 3.42 -9.03 -6.24
N PHE A 170 3.70 -9.08 -7.52
CA PHE A 170 2.99 -8.31 -8.53
C PHE A 170 1.79 -9.10 -9.09
N LYS A 171 0.70 -8.39 -9.40
CA LYS A 171 -0.48 -8.97 -10.06
C LYS A 171 -0.17 -9.37 -11.50
N LYS A 172 -1.03 -10.17 -12.11
CA LYS A 172 -0.98 -10.50 -13.53
C LYS A 172 -1.24 -9.26 -14.37
N LEU A 173 -0.61 -9.20 -15.55
CA LEU A 173 -0.79 -8.09 -16.47
C LEU A 173 -2.26 -7.94 -16.90
N SER A 174 -2.98 -9.05 -17.11
CA SER A 174 -4.41 -9.04 -17.43
C SER A 174 -5.28 -8.39 -16.36
N ASP A 175 -4.85 -8.49 -15.10
CA ASP A 175 -5.65 -8.00 -13.95
C ASP A 175 -5.49 -6.50 -13.72
N VAL A 176 -4.52 -5.88 -14.39
CA VAL A 176 -4.16 -4.46 -14.21
C VAL A 176 -4.22 -3.65 -15.50
N THR A 177 -4.80 -4.22 -16.55
CA THR A 177 -4.95 -3.55 -17.84
C THR A 177 -6.37 -3.67 -18.37
N LEU A 178 -6.75 -2.71 -19.19
CA LEU A 178 -8.07 -2.60 -19.81
C LEU A 178 -7.97 -2.14 -21.25
N GLN A 179 -8.99 -2.46 -22.00
CA GLN A 179 -9.22 -1.90 -23.31
C GLN A 179 -10.31 -0.83 -23.24
N PHE A 180 -9.99 0.37 -23.68
CA PHE A 180 -10.89 1.50 -23.73
C PHE A 180 -11.44 1.70 -25.13
N TYR A 181 -12.72 1.99 -25.22
CA TYR A 181 -13.36 2.46 -26.42
C TYR A 181 -13.31 3.99 -26.44
N ASP A 182 -12.70 4.55 -27.48
CA ASP A 182 -12.72 5.98 -27.73
C ASP A 182 -14.06 6.36 -28.38
N SER A 183 -15.08 6.50 -27.53
CA SER A 183 -16.42 6.92 -27.93
C SER A 183 -16.94 7.96 -26.94
N ALA A 184 -18.03 8.67 -27.30
CA ALA A 184 -18.68 9.66 -26.43
C ALA A 184 -19.11 9.10 -25.06
N LEU A 185 -19.18 7.78 -24.91
CA LEU A 185 -19.36 7.06 -23.66
C LEU A 185 -18.21 6.05 -23.54
N PRO A 186 -17.16 6.36 -22.78
CA PRO A 186 -16.05 5.45 -22.59
C PRO A 186 -16.55 4.16 -21.98
N LYS A 187 -16.37 3.06 -22.71
CA LYS A 187 -16.71 1.71 -22.27
C LYS A 187 -15.42 0.95 -22.06
N GLU A 188 -15.31 0.36 -20.91
CA GLU A 188 -14.17 -0.50 -20.55
C GLU A 188 -14.49 -1.96 -20.84
N SER A 189 -13.50 -2.71 -21.26
CA SER A 189 -13.60 -4.16 -21.50
C SER A 189 -12.29 -4.84 -21.13
N ASP A 190 -12.34 -6.17 -21.04
CA ASP A 190 -11.17 -6.98 -20.76
C ASP A 190 -10.04 -6.69 -21.77
N PRO A 191 -8.77 -6.79 -21.35
CA PRO A 191 -7.64 -6.62 -22.22
C PRO A 191 -7.60 -7.74 -23.29
N PRO A 192 -6.95 -7.50 -24.43
CA PRO A 192 -6.75 -8.56 -25.43
C PRO A 192 -5.89 -9.69 -24.85
N SER A 193 -6.09 -10.91 -25.37
CA SER A 193 -5.37 -12.11 -24.89
C SER A 193 -3.86 -12.08 -25.18
N ASP A 194 -3.43 -11.28 -26.15
CA ASP A 194 -2.03 -11.08 -26.57
C ASP A 194 -1.38 -9.84 -25.92
N ILE A 195 -1.95 -9.38 -24.81
CA ILE A 195 -1.41 -8.22 -24.10
C ILE A 195 0.02 -8.47 -23.62
N ALA A 196 0.87 -7.49 -23.85
CA ALA A 196 2.29 -7.54 -23.48
C ALA A 196 2.73 -6.24 -22.81
N SER A 197 3.47 -6.38 -21.72
CA SER A 197 4.21 -5.34 -21.04
C SER A 197 5.23 -5.98 -20.09
N SER A 198 6.09 -5.18 -19.47
CA SER A 198 7.07 -5.63 -18.48
C SER A 198 7.26 -4.58 -17.40
N ILE A 199 7.67 -4.99 -16.22
CA ILE A 199 8.04 -4.06 -15.13
C ILE A 199 9.54 -3.80 -15.25
N LYS A 200 9.94 -2.52 -15.23
CA LYS A 200 11.34 -2.12 -15.38
C LYS A 200 11.83 -1.38 -14.16
N LYS A 201 13.15 -1.41 -13.92
CA LYS A 201 13.85 -0.61 -12.92
C LYS A 201 13.22 -0.69 -11.52
N VAL A 202 12.90 -1.89 -11.06
CA VAL A 202 12.30 -2.06 -9.73
C VAL A 202 13.36 -1.89 -8.65
N SER A 203 13.09 -0.99 -7.70
CA SER A 203 13.97 -0.71 -6.55
C SER A 203 13.15 -0.32 -5.33
N LEU A 204 13.76 -0.48 -4.17
CA LEU A 204 13.20 -0.05 -2.89
C LEU A 204 14.01 1.13 -2.37
N VAL A 205 13.37 2.27 -2.14
CA VAL A 205 13.97 3.41 -1.44
C VAL A 205 13.60 3.30 0.03
N THR A 206 14.61 3.23 0.88
CA THR A 206 14.46 3.14 2.33
C THR A 206 15.01 4.40 2.97
N ASP A 207 14.17 5.09 3.75
CA ASP A 207 14.59 6.25 4.54
C ASP A 207 15.12 5.80 5.89
N PHE A 208 16.34 6.17 6.18
CA PHE A 208 17.01 5.87 7.43
C PHE A 208 17.15 7.13 8.30
N PHE A 209 17.06 6.92 9.61
CA PHE A 209 17.60 7.84 10.60
C PHE A 209 18.99 7.40 11.04
N PHE A 210 19.88 8.35 11.20
CA PHE A 210 21.14 8.23 11.90
C PHE A 210 21.03 8.98 13.22
N VAL A 211 21.29 8.29 14.31
CA VAL A 211 21.16 8.83 15.65
C VAL A 211 22.51 8.95 16.35
N SER A 212 22.57 9.66 17.49
CA SER A 212 23.80 9.78 18.25
C SER A 212 24.22 8.44 18.87
N GLU A 213 25.54 8.28 19.14
CA GLU A 213 26.05 7.06 19.78
C GLU A 213 25.39 6.77 21.13
N ASP A 214 25.04 7.81 21.91
CA ASP A 214 24.35 7.64 23.19
C ASP A 214 22.95 7.02 22.98
N GLU A 215 22.21 7.47 21.97
CA GLU A 215 20.89 6.96 21.64
C GLU A 215 20.96 5.54 21.07
N LYS A 216 21.95 5.27 20.21
CA LYS A 216 22.23 3.94 19.68
C LYS A 216 22.54 2.94 20.79
N ASN A 217 23.45 3.30 21.70
CA ASN A 217 23.77 2.50 22.88
C ASN A 217 22.56 2.23 23.74
N PHE A 218 21.67 3.21 23.91
CA PHE A 218 20.43 3.06 24.64
C PHE A 218 19.49 2.06 23.97
N LEU A 219 19.36 2.09 22.62
CA LEU A 219 18.53 1.14 21.86
C LEU A 219 19.07 -0.29 21.91
N VAL A 220 20.40 -0.46 21.89
CA VAL A 220 21.05 -1.78 21.91
C VAL A 220 21.11 -2.40 23.31
N SER A 221 21.16 -1.57 24.36
CA SER A 221 21.42 -2.04 25.72
C SER A 221 20.23 -2.69 26.44
N ARG A 222 19.01 -2.62 25.86
CA ARG A 222 17.79 -3.11 26.50
C ARG A 222 16.82 -3.73 25.50
N PRO A 223 15.97 -4.66 25.93
CA PRO A 223 14.86 -5.13 25.13
C PRO A 223 13.93 -3.98 24.72
N ILE A 224 13.53 -3.96 23.46
CA ILE A 224 12.58 -2.98 22.93
C ILE A 224 11.27 -3.71 22.66
N GLU A 225 10.17 -3.20 23.19
CA GLU A 225 8.82 -3.70 22.96
C GLU A 225 7.99 -2.63 22.24
N TYR A 226 7.41 -2.99 21.10
CA TYR A 226 6.51 -2.15 20.33
C TYR A 226 5.10 -2.71 20.33
N VAL A 227 4.12 -1.83 20.54
CA VAL A 227 2.72 -2.13 20.21
C VAL A 227 2.47 -1.63 18.81
N ILE A 228 2.32 -2.57 17.88
CA ILE A 228 2.14 -2.28 16.46
C ILE A 228 0.71 -2.57 16.02
N THR A 229 0.26 -1.91 14.95
CA THR A 229 -0.97 -2.26 14.25
C THR A 229 -0.60 -3.07 13.01
N GLN A 230 -1.34 -4.15 12.75
CA GLN A 230 -1.12 -5.03 11.60
C GLN A 230 -2.38 -5.06 10.74
N CYS A 231 -2.19 -5.12 9.43
CA CYS A 231 -3.27 -5.35 8.48
C CYS A 231 -3.64 -6.84 8.47
N GLN A 232 -4.94 -7.16 8.58
CA GLN A 232 -5.48 -8.50 8.38
C GLN A 232 -6.58 -8.42 7.34
N MET A 233 -6.60 -9.34 6.39
CA MET A 233 -7.55 -9.37 5.29
C MET A 233 -8.38 -10.64 5.32
N SER A 234 -9.67 -10.50 5.06
CA SER A 234 -10.59 -11.60 4.79
C SER A 234 -11.24 -11.36 3.43
N GLN A 235 -11.09 -12.29 2.52
CA GLN A 235 -11.62 -12.20 1.16
C GLN A 235 -12.66 -13.28 0.95
N PHE A 236 -13.74 -12.94 0.25
CA PHE A 236 -14.81 -13.86 -0.11
C PHE A 236 -15.45 -13.44 -1.43
N THR A 237 -15.99 -14.41 -2.14
CA THR A 237 -16.73 -14.19 -3.38
C THR A 237 -18.22 -14.40 -3.17
N THR A 238 -19.04 -13.70 -3.95
CA THR A 238 -20.51 -13.90 -3.97
C THR A 238 -20.93 -14.23 -5.40
N ASP A 239 -21.98 -15.03 -5.56
CA ASP A 239 -22.59 -15.21 -6.87
C ASP A 239 -23.39 -13.97 -7.28
N VAL A 240 -23.45 -13.68 -8.57
CA VAL A 240 -24.16 -12.51 -9.14
C VAL A 240 -25.64 -12.49 -8.73
N SER A 241 -26.24 -13.65 -8.45
CA SER A 241 -27.62 -13.78 -7.99
C SER A 241 -27.83 -13.49 -6.51
N GLN A 242 -26.74 -13.42 -5.72
CA GLN A 242 -26.82 -13.21 -4.27
C GLN A 242 -26.83 -11.72 -3.93
N THR A 243 -27.95 -11.24 -3.43
CA THR A 243 -28.10 -9.85 -2.96
C THR A 243 -27.60 -9.64 -1.54
N LYS A 244 -27.37 -10.73 -0.78
CA LYS A 244 -26.86 -10.69 0.60
C LYS A 244 -25.86 -11.81 0.82
N LYS A 245 -24.78 -11.52 1.51
CA LYS A 245 -23.77 -12.49 1.94
C LYS A 245 -23.44 -12.29 3.41
N ALA A 246 -23.56 -13.35 4.21
CA ALA A 246 -23.05 -13.39 5.57
C ALA A 246 -21.68 -14.07 5.56
N VAL A 247 -20.70 -13.45 6.21
CA VAL A 247 -19.32 -13.93 6.27
C VAL A 247 -18.86 -13.93 7.70
N MET A 248 -18.20 -15.00 8.12
CA MET A 248 -17.54 -15.04 9.41
C MET A 248 -16.15 -14.43 9.30
N LEU A 249 -15.87 -13.43 10.13
CA LEU A 249 -14.57 -12.75 10.20
C LEU A 249 -13.77 -13.33 11.36
N ASN A 250 -12.63 -13.93 11.08
CA ASN A 250 -11.72 -14.52 12.07
C ASN A 250 -10.47 -13.67 12.24
N PHE A 251 -10.65 -12.41 12.65
CA PHE A 251 -9.52 -11.55 12.96
C PHE A 251 -8.97 -11.86 14.36
N LYS A 252 -7.66 -11.78 14.49
CA LYS A 252 -6.93 -11.89 15.75
C LYS A 252 -6.62 -10.49 16.26
N HIS A 253 -6.57 -10.33 17.56
CA HIS A 253 -6.29 -9.06 18.25
C HIS A 253 -7.42 -8.02 18.16
N PRO A 254 -7.41 -6.99 19.02
CA PRO A 254 -8.38 -5.90 18.98
C PRO A 254 -8.33 -5.15 17.64
N VAL A 255 -9.48 -4.90 17.06
CA VAL A 255 -9.61 -4.18 15.78
C VAL A 255 -9.70 -2.69 16.05
N LYS A 256 -8.83 -1.91 15.41
CA LYS A 256 -8.83 -0.45 15.46
C LYS A 256 -9.72 0.14 14.37
N GLU A 257 -9.62 -0.36 13.15
CA GLU A 257 -10.30 0.13 11.95
C GLU A 257 -10.69 -1.05 11.06
N MET A 258 -11.79 -0.93 10.32
CA MET A 258 -12.24 -1.92 9.34
C MET A 258 -12.54 -1.23 8.02
N PHE A 259 -12.00 -1.76 6.94
CA PHE A 259 -12.27 -1.32 5.58
C PHE A 259 -13.06 -2.39 4.85
N PHE A 260 -14.15 -1.99 4.20
CA PHE A 260 -14.98 -2.87 3.41
C PHE A 260 -14.93 -2.42 1.96
N VAL A 261 -14.52 -3.31 1.08
CA VAL A 261 -14.48 -3.05 -0.36
C VAL A 261 -15.11 -4.21 -1.11
N ALA A 262 -15.76 -3.92 -2.21
CA ALA A 262 -16.30 -4.91 -3.12
C ALA A 262 -15.86 -4.61 -4.54
N TYR A 263 -15.53 -5.65 -5.29
CA TYR A 263 -15.24 -5.56 -6.73
C TYR A 263 -16.44 -6.06 -7.53
N PRO A 264 -16.81 -5.40 -8.62
CA PRO A 264 -17.67 -6.02 -9.61
C PRO A 264 -16.92 -7.15 -10.32
N ASP A 265 -17.59 -8.22 -10.63
CA ASP A 265 -17.00 -9.47 -11.13
C ASP A 265 -16.31 -9.36 -12.52
N LEU A 266 -16.42 -8.27 -13.20
CA LEU A 266 -16.02 -8.20 -14.61
C LEU A 266 -15.29 -6.93 -15.06
N ASN A 267 -14.94 -5.99 -14.20
CA ASN A 267 -14.11 -4.86 -14.66
C ASN A 267 -13.50 -4.13 -13.47
N LEU A 268 -12.21 -4.16 -13.43
CA LEU A 268 -11.31 -3.67 -12.38
C LEU A 268 -11.25 -2.14 -12.21
N THR A 269 -12.21 -1.39 -12.73
CA THR A 269 -12.14 0.07 -12.79
C THR A 269 -12.66 0.80 -11.58
N GLY A 270 -13.11 0.10 -10.57
CA GLY A 270 -13.54 0.72 -9.34
C GLY A 270 -14.19 -0.27 -8.38
N TYR A 271 -14.39 0.20 -7.18
CA TYR A 271 -15.12 -0.56 -6.17
C TYR A 271 -16.62 -0.49 -6.44
N ALA A 272 -17.32 -1.62 -6.21
CA ALA A 272 -18.78 -1.65 -6.28
C ALA A 272 -19.37 -1.00 -5.02
N LEU A 273 -20.49 -0.31 -5.21
CA LEU A 273 -21.23 0.28 -4.10
C LEU A 273 -21.93 -0.83 -3.28
N MET A 274 -21.66 -0.83 -1.99
CA MET A 274 -22.39 -1.65 -1.03
C MET A 274 -23.60 -0.88 -0.52
N LYS A 275 -24.79 -1.50 -0.56
CA LYS A 275 -26.00 -0.85 -0.10
C LYS A 275 -26.10 -0.83 1.42
N ASN A 276 -25.74 -1.92 2.06
CA ASN A 276 -25.81 -2.08 3.51
C ASN A 276 -24.67 -2.95 4.02
N VAL A 277 -24.09 -2.58 5.15
CA VAL A 277 -23.13 -3.39 5.89
C VAL A 277 -23.59 -3.55 7.33
N THR A 278 -23.75 -4.80 7.77
CA THR A 278 -24.12 -5.12 9.15
C THR A 278 -22.98 -5.91 9.80
N LEU A 279 -22.46 -5.41 10.91
CA LEU A 279 -21.46 -6.10 11.72
C LEU A 279 -22.09 -6.63 13.00
N LYS A 280 -21.87 -7.91 13.30
CA LYS A 280 -22.38 -8.59 14.50
C LYS A 280 -21.24 -9.21 15.30
N PHE A 281 -21.28 -9.02 16.62
CA PHE A 281 -20.44 -9.73 17.59
C PHE A 281 -21.34 -10.64 18.44
N ASN A 282 -21.00 -11.92 18.55
CA ASN A 282 -21.80 -12.90 19.31
C ASN A 282 -23.30 -12.80 19.03
N ASN A 283 -23.66 -12.69 17.75
CA ASN A 283 -25.04 -12.49 17.28
C ASN A 283 -25.71 -11.16 17.67
N GLN A 284 -25.02 -10.27 18.37
CA GLN A 284 -25.49 -8.91 18.61
C GLN A 284 -25.03 -7.98 17.49
N GLU A 285 -25.97 -7.21 16.96
CA GLU A 285 -25.69 -6.21 15.95
C GLU A 285 -25.01 -4.98 16.60
N ILE A 286 -23.80 -4.68 16.13
CA ILE A 286 -22.98 -3.55 16.63
C ILE A 286 -23.07 -2.38 15.65
N ILE A 287 -22.96 -2.68 14.35
CA ILE A 287 -23.03 -1.69 13.28
C ILE A 287 -24.04 -2.17 12.25
N ASN A 288 -24.93 -1.27 11.87
CA ASN A 288 -25.82 -1.43 10.74
C ASN A 288 -25.90 -0.11 9.99
N THR A 289 -25.25 -0.07 8.84
CA THR A 289 -25.16 1.15 8.04
C THR A 289 -25.77 0.91 6.69
N ASP A 290 -26.77 1.71 6.35
CA ASP A 290 -27.33 1.80 5.01
C ASP A 290 -26.63 2.95 4.26
N PHE A 291 -25.96 2.60 3.18
CA PHE A 291 -25.36 3.57 2.27
C PHE A 291 -26.43 4.01 1.26
N ASN A 292 -27.13 5.10 1.55
CA ASN A 292 -28.02 5.71 0.58
C ASN A 292 -27.22 6.36 -0.54
N SER A 293 -27.74 6.28 -1.77
CA SER A 293 -27.14 6.87 -2.98
C SER A 293 -26.93 8.38 -2.94
N SER A 294 -27.30 9.06 -1.86
CA SER A 294 -27.07 10.49 -1.62
C SER A 294 -25.72 10.83 -1.00
N TYR A 295 -24.86 9.84 -0.72
CA TYR A 295 -23.50 10.02 -0.20
C TYR A 295 -22.41 9.62 -1.22
N THR A 296 -22.77 9.51 -2.49
CA THR A 296 -21.83 9.26 -3.60
C THR A 296 -21.56 10.54 -4.36
#